data_0ead95df002b15480fc42b0c104c61d0
#
_entry.id   0ead95df002b15480fc42b0c104c61d0
#
_cell.length_a   1.000
_cell.length_b   1.000
_cell.length_c   1.000
_cell.angle_alpha   90.00
_cell.angle_beta   90.00
_cell.angle_gamma   90.00
#
_symmetry.space_group_name_H-M   'P 1'
#
loop_
_entity.id
_entity.type
_entity.pdbx_description
1 polymer ?
#
loop_
_entity_poly.entity_id
_entity_poly.type
_entity_poly.pdbx_seq_one_letter_code
_entity_poly.pdbx_strand_id
1 'polypeptide(L)'
;IEIKSTDYGLVTNLVSGSELFFSSLIAGVDTSAFVQYEGLTGGADIESDEEFKVRYLFAYRHPIAYFSASEIVLKCEEINGVTRVFVHGTTPDVGQVTVYFMRDNDANPFPSGSQVAIVKERLLTIKPAHVDPDDVIVKAPTPKVINFKFSILDPNTLTMRVAIEASLKAFFEEVPIVGQNLSKSSYASAIYYTVDPATGDFVTNFVLAYPLGDILVGEDELATFGQINP
;
A
#
# COMPACT_ATOMS: atom_id res chain seq x y z
N ILE A 1 -3.13 -20.12 -19.22
CA ILE A 1 -2.00 -19.65 -20.03
C ILE A 1 -1.33 -18.55 -19.22
N GLU A 2 -0.04 -18.62 -19.00
CA GLU A 2 0.76 -17.55 -18.41
C GLU A 2 1.09 -16.54 -19.50
N ILE A 3 0.88 -15.26 -19.22
CA ILE A 3 1.14 -14.15 -20.14
C ILE A 3 2.08 -13.18 -19.45
N LYS A 4 3.08 -12.70 -20.17
CA LYS A 4 4.01 -11.67 -19.72
C LYS A 4 4.02 -10.51 -20.70
N SER A 5 3.92 -9.27 -20.20
CA SER A 5 4.09 -8.08 -21.03
C SER A 5 5.51 -7.97 -21.57
N THR A 6 5.65 -7.50 -22.80
CA THR A 6 6.92 -7.08 -23.38
C THR A 6 7.25 -5.62 -23.07
N ASP A 7 6.22 -4.83 -22.74
CA ASP A 7 6.36 -3.44 -22.34
C ASP A 7 6.48 -3.32 -20.81
N TYR A 8 7.02 -2.20 -20.36
CA TYR A 8 7.19 -1.87 -18.96
C TYR A 8 6.18 -0.79 -18.54
N GLY A 9 5.98 -0.65 -17.24
CA GLY A 9 5.16 0.41 -16.65
C GLY A 9 3.81 -0.06 -16.11
N LEU A 10 3.19 0.79 -15.30
CA LEU A 10 1.85 0.57 -14.73
C LEU A 10 0.78 0.35 -15.79
N VAL A 11 0.97 0.89 -16.99
CA VAL A 11 0.04 0.72 -18.13
C VAL A 11 -0.11 -0.75 -18.54
N THR A 12 0.83 -1.61 -18.17
CA THR A 12 0.76 -3.05 -18.47
C THR A 12 -0.09 -3.85 -17.49
N ASN A 13 -0.50 -3.25 -16.38
CA ASN A 13 -1.44 -3.86 -15.45
C ASN A 13 -2.85 -3.81 -16.03
N LEU A 14 -3.54 -4.95 -15.99
CA LEU A 14 -4.90 -5.07 -16.50
C LEU A 14 -5.82 -5.63 -15.42
N VAL A 15 -6.98 -5.01 -15.28
CA VAL A 15 -8.00 -5.49 -14.34
C VAL A 15 -8.64 -6.79 -14.83
N SER A 16 -9.19 -7.56 -13.90
CA SER A 16 -10.01 -8.73 -14.22
C SER A 16 -11.12 -8.37 -15.20
N GLY A 17 -11.34 -9.23 -16.18
CA GLY A 17 -12.34 -9.02 -17.24
C GLY A 17 -11.84 -8.21 -18.43
N SER A 18 -10.61 -7.66 -18.40
CA SER A 18 -10.01 -7.03 -19.58
C SER A 18 -9.88 -8.03 -20.72
N GLU A 19 -10.24 -7.63 -21.93
CA GLU A 19 -10.17 -8.47 -23.12
C GLU A 19 -8.83 -8.25 -23.84
N LEU A 20 -8.15 -9.35 -24.16
CA LEU A 20 -6.90 -9.40 -24.90
C LEU A 20 -7.15 -10.12 -26.23
N PHE A 21 -6.52 -9.63 -27.29
CA PHE A 21 -6.66 -10.19 -28.63
C PHE A 21 -5.33 -10.79 -29.11
N PHE A 22 -5.41 -11.94 -29.77
CA PHE A 22 -4.24 -12.49 -30.45
C PHE A 22 -3.91 -11.66 -31.70
N SER A 23 -2.65 -11.32 -31.87
CA SER A 23 -2.16 -10.58 -33.04
C SER A 23 -2.22 -11.40 -34.33
N SER A 24 -2.31 -12.74 -34.20
CA SER A 24 -2.44 -13.67 -35.32
C SER A 24 -3.46 -14.78 -34.98
N LEU A 25 -4.23 -15.19 -35.97
CA LEU A 25 -5.21 -16.27 -35.81
C LEU A 25 -4.50 -17.61 -35.61
N ILE A 26 -4.88 -18.31 -34.55
CA ILE A 26 -4.41 -19.67 -34.25
C ILE A 26 -5.58 -20.62 -34.48
N ALA A 27 -5.39 -21.61 -35.37
CA ALA A 27 -6.46 -22.55 -35.70
C ALA A 27 -6.91 -23.34 -34.46
N GLY A 28 -8.23 -23.30 -34.18
CA GLY A 28 -8.82 -23.98 -33.02
C GLY A 28 -8.72 -23.22 -31.68
N VAL A 29 -8.31 -21.98 -31.70
CA VAL A 29 -8.28 -21.09 -30.52
C VAL A 29 -9.14 -19.87 -30.79
N ASP A 30 -9.93 -19.45 -29.81
CA ASP A 30 -10.69 -18.20 -29.89
C ASP A 30 -9.73 -17.00 -30.09
N THR A 31 -10.22 -15.98 -30.78
CA THR A 31 -9.43 -14.79 -31.16
C THR A 31 -9.17 -13.87 -29.99
N SER A 32 -9.90 -14.00 -28.90
CA SER A 32 -9.74 -13.20 -27.69
C SER A 32 -9.66 -14.07 -26.44
N ALA A 33 -9.07 -13.51 -25.40
CA ALA A 33 -8.99 -14.09 -24.06
C ALA A 33 -9.31 -13.02 -23.01
N PHE A 34 -9.90 -13.43 -21.90
CA PHE A 34 -10.22 -12.53 -20.80
C PHE A 34 -9.25 -12.73 -19.64
N VAL A 35 -8.81 -11.62 -19.07
CA VAL A 35 -7.97 -11.61 -17.87
C VAL A 35 -8.78 -12.20 -16.70
N GLN A 36 -8.20 -13.18 -16.03
CA GLN A 36 -8.83 -13.89 -14.90
C GLN A 36 -8.91 -13.01 -13.64
N TYR A 37 -9.50 -13.57 -12.59
CA TYR A 37 -9.94 -12.90 -11.36
C TYR A 37 -8.87 -12.03 -10.68
N GLU A 38 -7.59 -12.38 -10.72
CA GLU A 38 -6.51 -11.62 -10.08
C GLU A 38 -5.99 -10.45 -10.93
N GLY A 39 -6.41 -10.32 -12.17
CA GLY A 39 -5.87 -9.35 -13.12
C GLY A 39 -4.46 -9.70 -13.60
N LEU A 40 -3.88 -8.81 -14.42
CA LEU A 40 -2.44 -8.81 -14.71
C LEU A 40 -1.82 -7.70 -13.86
N THR A 41 -0.90 -8.08 -12.99
CA THR A 41 -0.27 -7.20 -12.01
C THR A 41 1.26 -7.28 -12.12
N GLY A 42 1.95 -6.38 -11.40
CA GLY A 42 3.42 -6.36 -11.35
C GLY A 42 4.07 -5.42 -12.35
N GLY A 43 3.29 -4.72 -13.20
CA GLY A 43 3.80 -3.60 -13.97
C GLY A 43 4.11 -2.43 -13.04
N ALA A 44 5.32 -1.87 -13.12
CA ALA A 44 5.73 -0.70 -12.38
C ALA A 44 6.43 0.26 -13.34
N ASP A 45 6.22 1.56 -13.14
CA ASP A 45 6.94 2.57 -13.90
C ASP A 45 8.42 2.61 -13.50
N ILE A 46 9.24 3.19 -14.36
CA ILE A 46 10.64 3.40 -14.04
C ILE A 46 10.70 4.34 -12.83
N GLU A 47 11.48 3.95 -11.84
CA GLU A 47 11.73 4.75 -10.64
C GLU A 47 12.17 6.17 -11.04
N SER A 48 11.54 7.18 -10.47
CA SER A 48 11.94 8.57 -10.68
C SER A 48 13.26 8.87 -9.97
N ASP A 49 13.95 9.94 -10.39
CA ASP A 49 15.21 10.37 -9.76
C ASP A 49 15.00 10.70 -8.26
N GLU A 50 13.82 11.21 -7.89
CA GLU A 50 13.49 11.51 -6.49
C GLU A 50 13.29 10.25 -5.67
N GLU A 51 12.59 9.25 -6.18
CA GLU A 51 12.41 7.95 -5.52
C GLU A 51 13.75 7.22 -5.39
N PHE A 52 14.55 7.20 -6.47
CA PHE A 52 15.90 6.65 -6.43
C PHE A 52 16.77 7.33 -5.37
N LYS A 53 16.72 8.66 -5.27
CA LYS A 53 17.46 9.41 -4.27
C LYS A 53 17.03 9.05 -2.84
N VAL A 54 15.72 8.92 -2.59
CA VAL A 54 15.20 8.50 -1.28
C VAL A 54 15.73 7.10 -0.94
N ARG A 55 15.59 6.14 -1.84
CA ARG A 55 16.06 4.77 -1.66
C ARG A 55 17.59 4.69 -1.48
N TYR A 56 18.36 5.46 -2.26
CA TYR A 56 19.81 5.52 -2.13
C TYR A 56 20.24 6.08 -0.76
N LEU A 57 19.62 7.19 -0.32
CA LEU A 57 19.91 7.79 0.98
C LEU A 57 19.51 6.85 2.13
N PHE A 58 18.42 6.11 1.98
CA PHE A 58 18.01 5.11 2.95
C PHE A 58 19.07 4.00 3.06
N ALA A 59 19.49 3.41 1.96
CA ALA A 59 20.51 2.37 1.93
C ALA A 59 21.87 2.87 2.48
N TYR A 60 22.24 4.11 2.19
CA TYR A 60 23.47 4.73 2.70
C TYR A 60 23.44 4.95 4.23
N ARG A 61 22.28 5.36 4.76
CA ARG A 61 22.10 5.60 6.21
C ARG A 61 21.95 4.30 7.01
N HIS A 62 21.53 3.23 6.36
CA HIS A 62 21.29 1.92 6.98
C HIS A 62 22.18 0.87 6.33
N PRO A 63 23.50 0.90 6.58
CA PRO A 63 24.40 -0.12 6.06
C PRO A 63 23.96 -1.50 6.56
N ILE A 64 24.14 -2.50 5.70
CA ILE A 64 23.69 -3.89 5.91
C ILE A 64 24.14 -4.39 7.29
N ALA A 65 23.18 -4.53 8.19
CA ALA A 65 23.34 -5.23 9.45
C ALA A 65 22.49 -6.51 9.34
N TYR A 66 23.13 -7.65 9.54
CA TYR A 66 22.55 -8.98 9.35
C TYR A 66 21.10 -9.09 9.86
N PHE A 67 20.15 -9.20 8.92
CA PHE A 67 18.73 -9.34 9.18
C PHE A 67 18.12 -8.20 10.02
N SER A 68 18.60 -6.99 9.81
CA SER A 68 18.01 -5.80 10.43
C SER A 68 16.67 -5.45 9.76
N ALA A 69 15.83 -4.67 10.47
CA ALA A 69 14.57 -4.17 9.89
C ALA A 69 14.79 -3.46 8.55
N SER A 70 15.85 -2.66 8.44
CA SER A 70 16.20 -1.96 7.20
C SER A 70 16.59 -2.90 6.06
N GLU A 71 17.33 -3.97 6.35
CA GLU A 71 17.67 -4.98 5.35
C GLU A 71 16.45 -5.75 4.88
N ILE A 72 15.55 -6.11 5.81
CA ILE A 72 14.28 -6.76 5.49
C ILE A 72 13.46 -5.87 4.55
N VAL A 73 13.32 -4.58 4.87
CA VAL A 73 12.61 -3.61 4.01
C VAL A 73 13.22 -3.58 2.61
N LEU A 74 14.52 -3.36 2.50
CA LEU A 74 15.21 -3.30 1.20
C LEU A 74 15.01 -4.58 0.38
N LYS A 75 15.08 -5.75 1.04
CA LYS A 75 14.90 -7.03 0.36
C LYS A 75 13.47 -7.32 -0.07
N CYS A 76 12.50 -6.83 0.65
CA CYS A 76 11.11 -6.89 0.24
C CYS A 76 10.81 -5.94 -0.94
N GLU A 77 11.36 -4.73 -0.91
CA GLU A 77 11.19 -3.73 -1.97
C GLU A 77 11.87 -4.12 -3.30
N GLU A 78 12.87 -5.03 -3.27
CA GLU A 78 13.42 -5.64 -4.50
C GLU A 78 12.38 -6.51 -5.24
N ILE A 79 11.29 -6.92 -4.55
CA ILE A 79 10.24 -7.74 -5.15
C ILE A 79 9.26 -6.84 -5.88
N ASN A 80 9.09 -7.11 -7.17
CA ASN A 80 8.21 -6.29 -8.01
C ASN A 80 6.78 -6.22 -7.46
N GLY A 81 6.27 -5.00 -7.32
CA GLY A 81 4.95 -4.66 -6.83
C GLY A 81 4.85 -4.45 -5.31
N VAL A 82 5.87 -4.75 -4.53
CA VAL A 82 5.92 -4.35 -3.11
C VAL A 82 6.18 -2.84 -3.02
N THR A 83 5.34 -2.13 -2.27
CA THR A 83 5.38 -0.66 -2.17
C THR A 83 5.69 -0.17 -0.77
N ARG A 84 5.13 -0.82 0.25
CA ARG A 84 5.35 -0.49 1.65
C ARG A 84 5.64 -1.75 2.45
N VAL A 85 6.58 -1.68 3.38
CA VAL A 85 6.96 -2.82 4.23
C VAL A 85 7.00 -2.36 5.69
N PHE A 86 6.40 -3.16 6.56
CA PHE A 86 6.38 -2.91 8.00
C PHE A 86 7.01 -4.11 8.71
N VAL A 87 8.04 -3.85 9.52
CA VAL A 87 8.80 -4.88 10.24
C VAL A 87 8.57 -4.73 11.72
N HIS A 88 7.97 -5.74 12.32
CA HIS A 88 7.72 -5.83 13.76
C HIS A 88 8.66 -6.88 14.35
N GLY A 89 9.72 -6.43 15.01
CA GLY A 89 10.62 -7.31 15.76
C GLY A 89 9.96 -7.81 17.05
N THR A 90 10.38 -8.98 17.52
CA THR A 90 9.88 -9.61 18.76
C THR A 90 8.35 -9.82 18.77
N THR A 91 7.78 -10.10 17.62
CA THR A 91 6.33 -10.28 17.44
C THR A 91 6.05 -11.53 16.61
N PRO A 92 5.14 -12.42 17.04
CA PRO A 92 4.37 -12.36 18.29
C PRO A 92 5.19 -12.66 19.54
N ASP A 93 6.33 -13.38 19.42
CA ASP A 93 7.16 -13.81 20.53
C ASP A 93 8.61 -13.32 20.40
N VAL A 94 9.35 -13.40 21.49
CA VAL A 94 10.79 -13.05 21.51
C VAL A 94 11.58 -13.98 20.59
N GLY A 95 12.37 -13.39 19.68
CA GLY A 95 13.13 -14.12 18.67
C GLY A 95 12.44 -14.19 17.32
N GLN A 96 11.16 -13.83 17.24
CA GLN A 96 10.39 -13.82 16.01
C GLN A 96 10.33 -12.42 15.39
N VAL A 97 10.15 -12.38 14.08
CA VAL A 97 9.91 -11.17 13.34
C VAL A 97 8.68 -11.32 12.45
N THR A 98 7.75 -10.38 12.57
CA THR A 98 6.61 -10.32 11.67
C THR A 98 6.80 -9.20 10.66
N VAL A 99 6.64 -9.53 9.40
CA VAL A 99 6.78 -8.61 8.27
C VAL A 99 5.42 -8.50 7.56
N TYR A 100 4.92 -7.29 7.46
CA TYR A 100 3.75 -6.96 6.66
C TYR A 100 4.19 -6.15 5.46
N PHE A 101 3.46 -6.25 4.35
CA PHE A 101 3.74 -5.44 3.18
C PHE A 101 2.47 -5.10 2.41
N MET A 102 2.55 -4.07 1.58
CA MET A 102 1.47 -3.60 0.72
C MET A 102 1.92 -3.58 -0.73
N ARG A 103 0.94 -3.56 -1.62
CA ARG A 103 1.10 -3.50 -3.07
C ARG A 103 0.16 -2.42 -3.61
N ASP A 104 0.43 -1.16 -3.28
CA ASP A 104 -0.50 -0.04 -3.51
C ASP A 104 -0.84 0.18 -4.98
N ASN A 105 0.02 -0.29 -5.89
CA ASN A 105 -0.19 -0.19 -7.34
C ASN A 105 -1.05 -1.33 -7.93
N ASP A 106 -1.38 -2.35 -7.14
CA ASP A 106 -2.26 -3.43 -7.58
C ASP A 106 -3.75 -3.03 -7.40
N ALA A 107 -4.64 -3.67 -8.14
CA ALA A 107 -6.09 -3.45 -7.98
C ALA A 107 -6.59 -3.75 -6.57
N ASN A 108 -5.97 -4.71 -5.89
CA ASN A 108 -6.12 -4.93 -4.46
C ASN A 108 -4.75 -4.70 -3.79
N PRO A 109 -4.59 -3.65 -2.98
CA PRO A 109 -3.33 -3.33 -2.34
C PRO A 109 -2.92 -4.33 -1.24
N PHE A 110 -3.85 -5.18 -0.78
CA PHE A 110 -3.58 -6.20 0.23
C PHE A 110 -3.08 -7.48 -0.43
N PRO A 111 -1.87 -7.96 -0.07
CA PRO A 111 -1.26 -9.11 -0.75
C PRO A 111 -2.06 -10.39 -0.56
N SER A 112 -2.09 -11.21 -1.61
CA SER A 112 -2.63 -12.56 -1.59
C SER A 112 -1.68 -13.54 -0.90
N GLY A 113 -2.19 -14.73 -0.55
CA GLY A 113 -1.36 -15.78 0.07
C GLY A 113 -0.17 -16.22 -0.80
N SER A 114 -0.30 -16.20 -2.14
CA SER A 114 0.81 -16.51 -3.05
C SER A 114 1.89 -15.43 -3.02
N GLN A 115 1.51 -14.16 -2.95
CA GLN A 115 2.45 -13.04 -2.84
C GLN A 115 3.17 -13.04 -1.48
N VAL A 116 2.46 -13.38 -0.39
CA VAL A 116 3.05 -13.59 0.94
C VAL A 116 4.11 -14.69 0.91
N ALA A 117 3.84 -15.81 0.24
CA ALA A 117 4.80 -16.91 0.11
C ALA A 117 6.08 -16.50 -0.63
N ILE A 118 5.97 -15.71 -1.71
CA ILE A 118 7.12 -15.18 -2.46
C ILE A 118 8.00 -14.31 -1.58
N VAL A 119 7.40 -13.38 -0.81
CA VAL A 119 8.15 -12.52 0.10
C VAL A 119 8.81 -13.34 1.21
N LYS A 120 8.10 -14.31 1.79
CA LYS A 120 8.68 -15.21 2.80
C LYS A 120 9.88 -15.97 2.24
N GLU A 121 9.76 -16.58 1.07
CA GLU A 121 10.86 -17.30 0.42
C GLU A 121 12.07 -16.37 0.22
N ARG A 122 11.86 -15.14 -0.25
CA ARG A 122 12.94 -14.17 -0.41
C ARG A 122 13.65 -13.85 0.90
N LEU A 123 12.90 -13.62 1.98
CA LEU A 123 13.47 -13.33 3.29
C LEU A 123 14.24 -14.51 3.87
N LEU A 124 13.78 -15.76 3.62
CA LEU A 124 14.49 -16.96 4.05
C LEU A 124 15.86 -17.12 3.38
N THR A 125 16.10 -16.50 2.22
CA THR A 125 17.44 -16.53 1.58
C THR A 125 18.48 -15.66 2.28
N ILE A 126 18.04 -14.67 3.05
CA ILE A 126 18.93 -13.71 3.74
C ILE A 126 18.94 -13.89 5.25
N LYS A 127 18.09 -14.76 5.80
CA LYS A 127 18.04 -14.99 7.24
C LYS A 127 19.37 -15.58 7.76
N PRO A 128 19.81 -15.20 8.95
CA PRO A 128 20.94 -15.87 9.61
C PRO A 128 20.68 -17.36 9.80
N ALA A 129 21.77 -18.17 9.76
CA ALA A 129 21.65 -19.62 9.84
C ALA A 129 21.03 -20.14 11.16
N HIS A 130 21.15 -19.35 12.23
CA HIS A 130 20.61 -19.70 13.56
C HIS A 130 19.15 -19.29 13.77
N VAL A 131 18.54 -18.53 12.86
CA VAL A 131 17.11 -18.16 12.93
C VAL A 131 16.29 -19.29 12.30
N ASP A 132 15.26 -19.76 13.01
CA ASP A 132 14.35 -20.75 12.46
C ASP A 132 13.52 -20.12 11.31
N PRO A 133 13.27 -20.85 10.21
CA PRO A 133 12.34 -20.39 9.17
C PRO A 133 10.96 -20.02 9.67
N ASP A 134 10.49 -20.64 10.76
CA ASP A 134 9.18 -20.39 11.36
C ASP A 134 9.16 -19.11 12.22
N ASP A 135 10.32 -18.61 12.62
CA ASP A 135 10.47 -17.33 13.32
C ASP A 135 10.40 -16.12 12.37
N VAL A 136 10.48 -16.34 11.06
CA VAL A 136 10.27 -15.33 10.03
C VAL A 136 8.82 -15.42 9.54
N ILE A 137 7.96 -14.58 10.10
CA ILE A 137 6.53 -14.56 9.82
C ILE A 137 6.25 -13.46 8.80
N VAL A 138 5.61 -13.81 7.68
CA VAL A 138 5.15 -12.83 6.68
C VAL A 138 3.65 -12.90 6.58
N LYS A 139 2.99 -11.75 6.67
CA LYS A 139 1.52 -11.65 6.64
C LYS A 139 1.06 -10.49 5.77
N ALA A 140 -0.16 -10.61 5.23
CA ALA A 140 -0.91 -9.48 4.73
C ALA A 140 -1.54 -8.75 5.93
N PRO A 141 -1.49 -7.41 6.01
CA PRO A 141 -2.24 -6.70 7.03
C PRO A 141 -3.75 -6.82 6.76
N THR A 142 -4.53 -6.70 7.83
CA THR A 142 -5.99 -6.68 7.75
C THR A 142 -6.47 -5.23 7.59
N PRO A 143 -7.30 -4.90 6.57
CA PRO A 143 -7.79 -3.54 6.38
C PRO A 143 -8.73 -3.12 7.50
N LYS A 144 -8.45 -2.00 8.14
CA LYS A 144 -9.37 -1.30 9.02
C LYS A 144 -9.91 -0.07 8.31
N VAL A 145 -11.07 -0.22 7.68
CA VAL A 145 -11.69 0.84 6.87
C VAL A 145 -12.24 1.94 7.78
N ILE A 146 -11.77 3.17 7.58
CA ILE A 146 -12.19 4.36 8.32
C ILE A 146 -13.03 5.24 7.43
N ASN A 147 -14.30 5.39 7.79
CA ASN A 147 -15.21 6.33 7.15
C ASN A 147 -15.19 7.65 7.90
N PHE A 148 -15.37 8.75 7.18
CA PHE A 148 -15.47 10.08 7.76
C PHE A 148 -16.88 10.62 7.63
N LYS A 149 -17.33 11.37 8.62
CA LYS A 149 -18.58 12.12 8.57
C LYS A 149 -18.36 13.47 9.21
N PHE A 150 -18.67 14.53 8.45
CA PHE A 150 -18.61 15.90 8.93
C PHE A 150 -19.96 16.31 9.49
N SER A 151 -19.98 16.92 10.68
CA SER A 151 -21.14 17.64 11.19
C SER A 151 -21.09 19.13 10.83
N ILE A 152 -19.88 19.70 10.72
CA ILE A 152 -19.62 21.05 10.24
C ILE A 152 -18.43 20.98 9.29
N LEU A 153 -18.49 21.68 8.18
CA LEU A 153 -17.40 21.89 7.25
C LEU A 153 -17.54 23.29 6.62
N ASP A 154 -16.49 24.09 6.68
CA ASP A 154 -16.45 25.42 6.10
C ASP A 154 -15.09 25.67 5.41
N PRO A 155 -15.07 26.04 4.11
CA PRO A 155 -16.19 26.09 3.17
C PRO A 155 -16.73 24.69 2.80
N ASN A 156 -18.05 24.58 2.66
CA ASN A 156 -18.73 23.33 2.31
C ASN A 156 -19.10 23.30 0.82
N THR A 157 -18.09 23.37 -0.04
CA THR A 157 -18.25 23.26 -1.50
C THR A 157 -18.03 21.80 -1.96
N LEU A 158 -18.56 21.45 -3.13
CA LEU A 158 -18.32 20.14 -3.71
C LEU A 158 -16.82 19.94 -4.01
N THR A 159 -16.14 20.97 -4.53
CA THR A 159 -14.72 20.98 -4.85
C THR A 159 -13.87 20.77 -3.59
N MET A 160 -14.21 21.43 -2.48
CA MET A 160 -13.54 21.22 -1.20
C MET A 160 -13.71 19.80 -0.68
N ARG A 161 -14.92 19.22 -0.77
CA ARG A 161 -15.14 17.82 -0.34
C ARG A 161 -14.31 16.83 -1.15
N VAL A 162 -14.22 17.01 -2.48
CA VAL A 162 -13.37 16.17 -3.34
C VAL A 162 -11.89 16.35 -2.99
N ALA A 163 -11.45 17.58 -2.72
CA ALA A 163 -10.08 17.85 -2.30
C ALA A 163 -9.75 17.19 -0.95
N ILE A 164 -10.66 17.27 0.03
CA ILE A 164 -10.49 16.59 1.34
C ILE A 164 -10.43 15.06 1.14
N GLU A 165 -11.27 14.50 0.28
CA GLU A 165 -11.22 13.07 -0.02
C GLU A 165 -9.87 12.66 -0.58
N ALA A 166 -9.34 13.42 -1.54
CA ALA A 166 -8.01 13.18 -2.11
C ALA A 166 -6.90 13.32 -1.07
N SER A 167 -6.95 14.36 -0.22
CA SER A 167 -5.97 14.55 0.87
C SER A 167 -6.01 13.44 1.90
N LEU A 168 -7.20 12.95 2.26
CA LEU A 168 -7.33 11.83 3.18
C LEU A 168 -6.85 10.52 2.55
N LYS A 169 -7.13 10.26 1.27
CA LYS A 169 -6.59 9.10 0.57
C LYS A 169 -5.06 9.10 0.61
N ALA A 170 -4.44 10.20 0.19
CA ALA A 170 -2.98 10.34 0.22
C ALA A 170 -2.42 10.15 1.64
N PHE A 171 -3.06 10.74 2.66
CA PHE A 171 -2.68 10.57 4.05
C PHE A 171 -2.72 9.11 4.49
N PHE A 172 -3.77 8.35 4.14
CA PHE A 172 -3.90 6.94 4.51
C PHE A 172 -2.99 6.00 3.70
N GLU A 173 -2.48 6.42 2.57
CA GLU A 173 -1.44 5.71 1.82
C GLU A 173 -0.04 5.92 2.40
N GLU A 174 0.23 7.08 3.00
CA GLU A 174 1.59 7.46 3.45
C GLU A 174 1.83 7.25 4.95
N VAL A 175 0.86 7.64 5.80
CA VAL A 175 1.11 7.79 7.25
C VAL A 175 0.82 6.54 8.09
N PRO A 176 -0.26 5.76 7.87
CA PRO A 176 -0.58 4.64 8.74
C PRO A 176 0.47 3.53 8.73
N ILE A 177 0.75 3.01 9.91
CA ILE A 177 1.64 1.87 10.15
C ILE A 177 0.80 0.73 10.73
N VAL A 178 1.08 -0.50 10.31
CA VAL A 178 0.40 -1.69 10.82
C VAL A 178 0.55 -1.76 12.34
N GLY A 179 -0.56 -2.02 13.04
CA GLY A 179 -0.58 -2.16 14.50
C GLY A 179 -0.45 -0.85 15.28
N GLN A 180 -0.37 0.31 14.62
CA GLN A 180 -0.24 1.59 15.31
C GLN A 180 -1.54 2.40 15.28
N ASN A 181 -1.93 2.90 16.45
CA ASN A 181 -3.05 3.80 16.59
C ASN A 181 -2.80 5.10 15.84
N LEU A 182 -3.82 5.60 15.17
CA LEU A 182 -3.75 6.85 14.42
C LEU A 182 -4.37 7.98 15.24
N SER A 183 -3.58 8.99 15.56
CA SER A 183 -4.04 10.11 16.38
C SER A 183 -5.02 11.01 15.61
N LYS A 184 -5.99 11.56 16.33
CA LYS A 184 -6.93 12.54 15.77
C LYS A 184 -6.21 13.73 15.15
N SER A 185 -5.14 14.21 15.77
CA SER A 185 -4.36 15.33 15.27
C SER A 185 -3.74 15.08 13.90
N SER A 186 -3.31 13.85 13.62
CA SER A 186 -2.68 13.50 12.35
C SER A 186 -3.65 13.63 11.17
N TYR A 187 -4.80 12.96 11.22
CA TYR A 187 -5.78 13.07 10.13
C TYR A 187 -6.51 14.41 10.10
N ALA A 188 -6.66 15.09 11.27
CA ALA A 188 -7.19 16.45 11.29
C ALA A 188 -6.27 17.43 10.59
N SER A 189 -4.94 17.29 10.74
CA SER A 189 -3.97 18.10 10.01
C SER A 189 -4.11 17.92 8.50
N ALA A 190 -4.28 16.69 8.02
CA ALA A 190 -4.50 16.43 6.59
C ALA A 190 -5.74 17.15 6.06
N ILE A 191 -6.82 17.24 6.86
CA ILE A 191 -8.03 17.98 6.51
C ILE A 191 -7.76 19.48 6.50
N TYR A 192 -7.12 20.04 7.55
CA TYR A 192 -6.87 21.48 7.66
C TYR A 192 -5.96 22.02 6.55
N TYR A 193 -4.98 21.26 6.11
CA TYR A 193 -4.05 21.67 5.05
C TYR A 193 -4.60 21.46 3.64
N THR A 194 -5.84 20.97 3.52
CA THR A 194 -6.48 20.82 2.20
C THR A 194 -6.81 22.20 1.62
N VAL A 195 -6.49 22.38 0.33
CA VAL A 195 -6.78 23.58 -0.45
C VAL A 195 -7.84 23.25 -1.49
N ASP A 196 -8.86 24.08 -1.60
CA ASP A 196 -9.85 23.95 -2.68
C ASP A 196 -9.20 24.35 -4.02
N PRO A 197 -9.09 23.44 -4.98
CA PRO A 197 -8.44 23.74 -6.26
C PRO A 197 -9.17 24.76 -7.12
N ALA A 198 -10.44 25.03 -6.84
CA ALA A 198 -11.25 25.98 -7.60
C ALA A 198 -11.13 27.41 -7.07
N THR A 199 -11.01 27.60 -5.76
CA THR A 199 -11.02 28.95 -5.12
C THR A 199 -9.68 29.30 -4.48
N GLY A 200 -8.83 28.30 -4.17
CA GLY A 200 -7.59 28.49 -3.41
C GLY A 200 -7.82 28.63 -1.89
N ASP A 201 -9.06 28.44 -1.43
CA ASP A 201 -9.38 28.55 -0.02
C ASP A 201 -8.94 27.32 0.75
N PHE A 202 -8.58 27.52 2.03
CA PHE A 202 -8.30 26.46 2.99
C PHE A 202 -9.55 26.09 3.78
N VAL A 203 -9.54 24.91 4.40
CA VAL A 203 -10.54 24.56 5.40
C VAL A 203 -10.38 25.49 6.61
N THR A 204 -11.37 26.32 6.86
CA THR A 204 -11.36 27.30 7.97
C THR A 204 -11.89 26.68 9.26
N ASN A 205 -12.90 25.82 9.16
CA ASN A 205 -13.47 25.12 10.31
C ASN A 205 -14.08 23.79 9.91
N PHE A 206 -13.92 22.78 10.75
CA PHE A 206 -14.66 21.54 10.63
C PHE A 206 -14.90 20.88 11.96
N VAL A 207 -15.99 20.10 12.06
CA VAL A 207 -16.28 19.20 13.16
C VAL A 207 -16.63 17.85 12.57
N LEU A 208 -15.92 16.82 13.00
CA LEU A 208 -16.23 15.45 12.63
C LEU A 208 -17.30 14.87 13.55
N ALA A 209 -18.34 14.29 12.97
CA ALA A 209 -19.25 13.41 13.66
C ALA A 209 -18.65 11.99 13.83
N TYR A 210 -17.73 11.61 12.90
CA TYR A 210 -16.96 10.37 12.97
C TYR A 210 -15.69 10.49 12.09
N PRO A 211 -14.53 10.01 12.55
CA PRO A 211 -14.22 9.52 13.90
C PRO A 211 -14.16 10.66 14.93
N LEU A 212 -14.54 10.37 16.20
CA LEU A 212 -14.57 11.38 17.26
C LEU A 212 -13.21 11.61 17.93
N GLY A 213 -12.33 10.63 17.90
CA GLY A 213 -11.04 10.64 18.60
C GLY A 213 -9.99 9.84 17.84
N ASP A 214 -8.99 9.38 18.55
CA ASP A 214 -7.94 8.53 18.00
C ASP A 214 -8.55 7.23 17.47
N ILE A 215 -8.00 6.74 16.36
CA ILE A 215 -8.39 5.49 15.73
C ILE A 215 -7.51 4.39 16.32
N LEU A 216 -8.15 3.51 17.09
CA LEU A 216 -7.46 2.34 17.65
C LEU A 216 -7.30 1.29 16.54
N VAL A 217 -6.11 0.75 16.38
CA VAL A 217 -5.75 -0.22 15.35
C VAL A 217 -5.22 -1.48 16.02
N GLY A 218 -5.74 -2.64 15.62
CA GLY A 218 -5.26 -3.93 16.13
C GLY A 218 -3.86 -4.26 15.58
N GLU A 219 -3.17 -5.21 16.21
CA GLU A 219 -1.76 -5.56 15.91
C GLU A 219 -1.51 -5.90 14.44
N ASP A 220 -2.43 -6.63 13.81
CA ASP A 220 -2.35 -7.03 12.38
C ASP A 220 -3.16 -6.10 11.46
N GLU A 221 -3.76 -5.02 12.00
CA GLU A 221 -4.59 -4.11 11.23
C GLU A 221 -3.79 -2.94 10.65
N LEU A 222 -4.20 -2.49 9.45
CA LEU A 222 -3.77 -1.24 8.83
C LEU A 222 -4.98 -0.34 8.61
N ALA A 223 -4.93 0.87 9.16
CA ALA A 223 -5.98 1.86 8.91
C ALA A 223 -5.97 2.27 7.44
N THR A 224 -7.14 2.22 6.80
CA THR A 224 -7.34 2.57 5.39
C THR A 224 -8.50 3.55 5.24
N PHE A 225 -8.41 4.40 4.24
CA PHE A 225 -9.51 5.30 3.91
C PHE A 225 -10.69 4.54 3.33
N GLY A 226 -11.88 4.79 3.83
CA GLY A 226 -13.12 4.28 3.28
C GLY A 226 -13.80 5.31 2.39
N GLN A 227 -14.68 6.10 2.98
CA GLN A 227 -15.43 7.15 2.28
C GLN A 227 -15.78 8.31 3.21
N ILE A 228 -16.14 9.44 2.61
CA ILE A 228 -16.77 10.55 3.33
C ILE A 228 -18.28 10.38 3.21
N ASN A 229 -18.92 10.09 4.34
CA ASN A 229 -20.38 10.00 4.39
C ASN A 229 -21.02 11.41 4.42
N PRO A 230 -22.15 11.59 3.73
CA PRO A 230 -22.87 12.85 3.74
C PRO A 230 -23.36 13.26 5.13
#